data_a9909031acfb7c294944679c1af16bfa
#
_entry.id   a9909031acfb7c294944679c1af16bfa
#
_cell.length_a   1.000
_cell.length_b   1.000
_cell.length_c   1.000
_cell.angle_alpha   90.00
_cell.angle_beta   90.00
_cell.angle_gamma   90.00
#
_symmetry.space_group_name_H-M   'P 1'
#
loop_
_entity.id
_entity.type
_entity.pdbx_description
1 polymer ?
#
loop_
_entity_poly.entity_id
_entity_poly.type
_entity_poly.pdbx_seq_one_letter_code
_entity_poly.pdbx_strand_id
1 'polypeptide(L)'
;MSMEAVLLRSKNVSATEFYYNIIGQALKEKYNLIYDGFEESEIPAKKNVLVVCGSCTQMLKLWKNGYRKIATWYQGALPEESYMRNHSWLRKKVLSLIEKFSLRHSVLNIVVSEAMIEHYEQSYKLKLNNAYVMPCYNVEFQKDRILSKNPESRIFVYAGGLSKWQCIEQMLQLYKRIEDRVNGRAKLLFFTPELEKARQLVVDNKIVNCEVSCVHYSELAEKMKQAKFGFALREDTVVNRVATPTKLANYVASGIIPVYSECVHDFYIQSRNNPYQIAIHDVNNITDREVDCIIKLLDETIDGESLQSGMHTYFDKYYNTKWHIKNLAEMLGKQI
;
A
#
# COMPACT_ATOMS: atom_id res chain seq x y z
N MET A 1 33.99 13.11 10.99
CA MET A 1 33.26 11.93 11.48
C MET A 1 31.86 11.97 10.89
N SER A 2 31.37 10.88 10.31
CA SER A 2 29.99 10.80 9.83
C SER A 2 29.04 10.92 11.02
N MET A 3 27.92 11.64 10.84
CA MET A 3 26.89 11.76 11.87
C MET A 3 26.28 10.37 12.15
N GLU A 4 25.96 10.10 13.42
CA GLU A 4 25.35 8.83 13.84
C GLU A 4 23.83 8.85 13.60
N ALA A 5 23.26 7.70 13.26
CA ALA A 5 21.84 7.51 13.09
C ALA A 5 21.32 6.27 13.83
N VAL A 6 20.02 6.30 14.10
CA VAL A 6 19.25 5.24 14.76
C VAL A 6 18.01 4.97 13.94
N LEU A 7 17.71 3.70 13.68
CA LEU A 7 16.45 3.25 13.10
C LEU A 7 15.64 2.49 14.16
N LEU A 8 14.54 3.09 14.61
CA LEU A 8 13.60 2.48 15.54
C LEU A 8 12.43 1.86 14.78
N ARG A 9 12.45 0.55 14.64
CA ARG A 9 11.40 -0.22 13.94
C ARG A 9 10.15 -0.35 14.82
N SER A 10 8.99 -0.50 14.19
CA SER A 10 7.76 -0.87 14.92
C SER A 10 7.71 -2.37 15.16
N LYS A 11 7.15 -2.81 16.28
CA LYS A 11 6.91 -4.24 16.57
C LYS A 11 5.81 -4.80 15.64
N ASN A 12 5.87 -6.10 15.30
CA ASN A 12 4.94 -6.84 14.43
C ASN A 12 5.01 -6.50 12.93
N VAL A 13 6.04 -7.03 12.21
CA VAL A 13 6.44 -6.23 11.09
C VAL A 13 6.88 -6.97 9.84
N SER A 14 6.45 -8.20 9.62
CA SER A 14 6.70 -8.84 8.33
C SER A 14 6.21 -8.00 7.14
N ALA A 15 5.09 -7.31 7.29
CA ALA A 15 4.53 -6.43 6.24
C ALA A 15 5.30 -5.12 6.02
N THR A 16 6.04 -4.63 7.04
CA THR A 16 6.76 -3.34 6.98
C THR A 16 8.29 -3.51 6.96
N GLU A 17 8.80 -4.72 7.07
CA GLU A 17 10.24 -5.01 7.06
C GLU A 17 10.94 -4.49 5.79
N PHE A 18 10.30 -4.66 4.64
CA PHE A 18 10.83 -4.19 3.37
C PHE A 18 11.10 -2.68 3.36
N TYR A 19 10.19 -1.89 3.93
CA TYR A 19 10.34 -0.42 4.02
C TYR A 19 11.42 -0.01 4.98
N TYR A 20 11.48 -0.65 6.14
CA TYR A 20 12.56 -0.40 7.10
C TYR A 20 13.93 -0.74 6.53
N ASN A 21 14.02 -1.76 5.68
CA ASN A 21 15.26 -2.08 4.99
C ASN A 21 15.66 -0.98 3.99
N ILE A 22 14.71 -0.39 3.25
CA ILE A 22 14.98 0.77 2.39
C ILE A 22 15.49 1.96 3.23
N ILE A 23 14.78 2.28 4.33
CA ILE A 23 15.17 3.38 5.23
C ILE A 23 16.54 3.11 5.85
N GLY A 24 16.80 1.88 6.31
CA GLY A 24 18.08 1.48 6.89
C GLY A 24 19.23 1.58 5.89
N GLN A 25 19.03 1.19 4.63
CA GLN A 25 20.02 1.35 3.57
C GLN A 25 20.27 2.83 3.25
N ALA A 26 19.22 3.64 3.13
CA ALA A 26 19.35 5.08 2.92
C ALA A 26 20.14 5.77 4.06
N LEU A 27 19.90 5.35 5.31
CA LEU A 27 20.69 5.83 6.45
C LEU A 27 22.16 5.46 6.33
N LYS A 28 22.49 4.20 5.97
CA LYS A 28 23.88 3.73 5.83
C LYS A 28 24.66 4.45 4.72
N GLU A 29 24.00 5.04 3.73
CA GLU A 29 24.66 5.84 2.69
C GLU A 29 25.26 7.17 3.22
N LYS A 30 24.66 7.77 4.26
CA LYS A 30 25.03 9.10 4.75
C LYS A 30 25.46 9.14 6.21
N TYR A 31 25.12 8.13 6.98
CA TYR A 31 25.29 8.09 8.43
C TYR A 31 25.97 6.81 8.90
N ASN A 32 26.58 6.87 10.09
CA ASN A 32 26.95 5.68 10.84
C ASN A 32 25.70 5.18 11.59
N LEU A 33 25.07 4.11 11.07
CA LEU A 33 23.89 3.51 11.70
C LEU A 33 24.31 2.70 12.93
N ILE A 34 24.13 3.26 14.12
CA ILE A 34 24.58 2.69 15.40
C ILE A 34 23.54 1.83 16.11
N TYR A 35 22.29 1.88 15.66
CA TYR A 35 21.19 1.03 16.15
C TYR A 35 20.14 0.82 15.06
N ASP A 36 19.68 -0.41 14.90
CA ASP A 36 18.58 -0.82 14.03
C ASP A 36 17.77 -1.91 14.76
N GLY A 37 16.69 -1.54 15.42
CA GLY A 37 15.96 -2.45 16.30
C GLY A 37 14.58 -1.94 16.73
N PHE A 38 13.96 -2.66 17.68
CA PHE A 38 12.55 -2.47 18.06
C PHE A 38 12.37 -1.80 19.43
N GLU A 39 13.42 -1.76 20.26
CA GLU A 39 13.29 -1.34 21.66
C GLU A 39 13.83 0.08 21.87
N GLU A 40 12.95 0.99 22.33
CA GLU A 40 13.34 2.37 22.63
C GLU A 40 14.41 2.45 23.74
N SER A 41 14.40 1.50 24.69
CA SER A 41 15.35 1.42 25.79
C SER A 41 16.79 1.11 25.37
N GLU A 42 16.96 0.51 24.20
CA GLU A 42 18.28 0.16 23.64
C GLU A 42 18.88 1.28 22.78
N ILE A 43 18.11 2.35 22.53
CA ILE A 43 18.63 3.50 21.79
C ILE A 43 19.76 4.15 22.62
N PRO A 44 20.95 4.37 22.04
CA PRO A 44 22.07 5.03 22.72
C PRO A 44 21.66 6.39 23.30
N ALA A 45 22.09 6.69 24.52
CA ALA A 45 21.72 7.92 25.24
C ALA A 45 22.23 9.24 24.60
N LYS A 46 22.86 9.15 23.45
CA LYS A 46 23.35 10.28 22.65
C LYS A 46 22.18 11.06 22.05
N LYS A 47 22.00 12.32 22.45
CA LYS A 47 20.85 13.15 22.01
C LYS A 47 21.06 13.84 20.65
N ASN A 48 22.29 13.88 20.14
CA ASN A 48 22.62 14.53 18.87
C ASN A 48 22.73 13.53 17.69
N VAL A 49 21.95 12.46 17.73
CA VAL A 49 21.83 11.48 16.64
C VAL A 49 20.56 11.72 15.84
N LEU A 50 20.54 11.35 14.57
CA LEU A 50 19.30 11.25 13.78
C LEU A 50 18.55 9.99 14.19
N VAL A 51 17.28 10.12 14.60
CA VAL A 51 16.43 8.97 14.89
C VAL A 51 15.32 8.90 13.84
N VAL A 52 15.20 7.76 13.14
CA VAL A 52 14.03 7.49 12.29
C VAL A 52 13.09 6.56 13.04
N CYS A 53 11.81 6.93 13.13
CA CYS A 53 10.77 6.13 13.80
C CYS A 53 9.51 5.96 12.93
N GLY A 54 8.68 4.96 13.25
CA GLY A 54 7.56 4.51 12.42
C GLY A 54 6.19 5.05 12.83
N SER A 55 6.10 6.03 13.74
CA SER A 55 4.82 6.63 14.11
C SER A 55 4.95 7.96 14.84
N CYS A 56 3.90 8.79 14.77
CA CYS A 56 3.81 10.05 15.51
C CYS A 56 3.85 9.85 17.05
N THR A 57 3.36 8.73 17.54
CA THR A 57 3.40 8.41 18.98
C THR A 57 4.81 8.06 19.46
N GLN A 58 5.58 7.31 18.67
CA GLN A 58 7.01 7.08 18.94
C GLN A 58 7.79 8.41 18.89
N MET A 59 7.54 9.22 17.87
CA MET A 59 8.15 10.55 17.75
C MET A 59 7.94 11.39 19.00
N LEU A 60 6.69 11.47 19.52
CA LEU A 60 6.39 12.21 20.72
C LEU A 60 7.15 11.71 21.96
N LYS A 61 7.29 10.39 22.12
CA LYS A 61 8.07 9.79 23.20
C LYS A 61 9.56 10.16 23.09
N LEU A 62 10.14 10.01 21.91
CA LEU A 62 11.53 10.39 21.63
C LEU A 62 11.76 11.88 21.92
N TRP A 63 10.82 12.75 21.53
CA TRP A 63 10.88 14.16 21.80
C TRP A 63 10.87 14.47 23.32
N LYS A 64 10.00 13.81 24.09
CA LYS A 64 9.96 13.91 25.54
C LYS A 64 11.27 13.45 26.18
N ASN A 65 11.91 12.44 25.60
CA ASN A 65 13.22 11.92 26.04
C ASN A 65 14.40 12.81 25.60
N GLY A 66 14.16 13.95 24.93
CA GLY A 66 15.19 14.95 24.61
C GLY A 66 15.82 14.79 23.22
N TYR A 67 15.39 13.84 22.39
CA TYR A 67 15.83 13.77 20.98
C TYR A 67 15.18 14.91 20.18
N ARG A 68 15.94 15.50 19.24
CA ARG A 68 15.45 16.65 18.44
C ARG A 68 15.58 16.43 16.94
N LYS A 69 16.52 15.60 16.47
CA LYS A 69 16.68 15.22 15.08
C LYS A 69 15.90 13.93 14.83
N ILE A 70 14.60 14.04 14.60
CA ILE A 70 13.71 12.89 14.42
C ILE A 70 13.05 12.97 13.05
N ALA A 71 13.24 11.95 12.22
CA ALA A 71 12.46 11.71 11.02
C ALA A 71 11.35 10.70 11.33
N THR A 72 10.13 10.97 10.85
CA THR A 72 8.97 10.12 11.16
C THR A 72 8.38 9.54 9.89
N TRP A 73 8.16 8.22 9.88
CA TRP A 73 7.45 7.52 8.81
C TRP A 73 5.98 7.33 9.16
N TYR A 74 5.09 7.86 8.31
CA TYR A 74 3.64 7.78 8.43
C TYR A 74 3.10 6.77 7.41
N GLN A 75 2.47 5.69 7.91
CA GLN A 75 1.99 4.58 7.09
C GLN A 75 0.50 4.70 6.74
N GLY A 76 -0.21 5.65 7.35
CA GLY A 76 -1.64 5.90 7.17
C GLY A 76 -2.09 7.09 8.02
N ALA A 77 -3.33 7.52 7.87
CA ALA A 77 -3.96 8.57 8.66
C ALA A 77 -4.41 7.99 10.02
N LEU A 78 -3.49 7.94 10.99
CA LEU A 78 -3.71 7.28 12.28
C LEU A 78 -4.97 7.74 13.04
N PRO A 79 -5.31 9.05 13.12
CA PRO A 79 -6.53 9.51 13.78
C PRO A 79 -7.80 8.99 13.12
N GLU A 80 -7.86 9.02 11.79
CA GLU A 80 -8.97 8.55 10.96
C GLU A 80 -9.14 7.04 11.08
N GLU A 81 -8.06 6.28 10.97
CA GLU A 81 -8.06 4.83 11.16
C GLU A 81 -8.52 4.43 12.57
N SER A 82 -8.04 5.15 13.58
CA SER A 82 -8.46 4.92 14.96
C SER A 82 -9.95 5.19 15.15
N TYR A 83 -10.47 6.23 14.50
CA TYR A 83 -11.90 6.54 14.56
C TYR A 83 -12.75 5.48 13.84
N MET A 84 -12.34 5.02 12.67
CA MET A 84 -13.04 3.94 11.94
C MET A 84 -13.13 2.65 12.76
N ARG A 85 -12.11 2.34 13.57
CA ARG A 85 -12.10 1.11 14.39
C ARG A 85 -12.90 1.23 15.68
N ASN A 86 -12.82 2.39 16.35
CA ASN A 86 -13.28 2.53 17.73
C ASN A 86 -14.43 3.52 17.90
N HIS A 87 -14.81 4.28 16.87
CA HIS A 87 -15.81 5.33 16.87
C HIS A 87 -15.63 6.37 17.99
N SER A 88 -14.41 6.53 18.53
CA SER A 88 -14.10 7.47 19.62
C SER A 88 -13.57 8.78 19.06
N TRP A 89 -14.43 9.80 19.07
CA TRP A 89 -14.06 11.16 18.65
C TRP A 89 -12.99 11.80 19.54
N LEU A 90 -13.05 11.57 20.85
CA LEU A 90 -12.05 12.08 21.78
C LEU A 90 -10.66 11.52 21.46
N ARG A 91 -10.57 10.19 21.24
CA ARG A 91 -9.32 9.53 20.85
C ARG A 91 -8.80 10.06 19.51
N LYS A 92 -9.66 10.25 18.53
CA LYS A 92 -9.30 10.88 17.25
C LYS A 92 -8.68 12.25 17.48
N LYS A 93 -9.32 13.11 18.28
CA LYS A 93 -8.83 14.47 18.57
C LYS A 93 -7.46 14.46 19.24
N VAL A 94 -7.24 13.59 20.22
CA VAL A 94 -5.93 13.46 20.89
C VAL A 94 -4.86 13.00 19.90
N LEU A 95 -5.15 11.98 19.08
CA LEU A 95 -4.21 11.50 18.06
C LEU A 95 -3.91 12.57 17.03
N SER A 96 -4.90 13.36 16.59
CA SER A 96 -4.70 14.48 15.66
C SER A 96 -3.77 15.56 16.23
N LEU A 97 -3.84 15.84 17.53
CA LEU A 97 -2.90 16.76 18.17
C LEU A 97 -1.47 16.20 18.20
N ILE A 98 -1.33 14.92 18.49
CA ILE A 98 -0.02 14.25 18.48
C ILE A 98 0.56 14.21 17.06
N GLU A 99 -0.25 13.86 16.06
CA GLU A 99 0.17 13.80 14.65
C GLU A 99 0.58 15.20 14.15
N LYS A 100 -0.23 16.24 14.42
CA LYS A 100 0.11 17.63 14.10
C LYS A 100 1.42 18.08 14.76
N PHE A 101 1.63 17.72 16.03
CA PHE A 101 2.89 18.00 16.72
C PHE A 101 4.06 17.29 16.03
N SER A 102 3.92 16.00 15.74
CA SER A 102 4.94 15.21 15.06
C SER A 102 5.30 15.79 13.70
N LEU A 103 4.31 16.12 12.85
CA LEU A 103 4.52 16.71 11.53
C LEU A 103 5.32 18.02 11.57
N ARG A 104 5.10 18.85 12.60
CA ARG A 104 5.78 20.15 12.77
C ARG A 104 7.22 20.04 13.29
N HIS A 105 7.51 19.00 14.05
CA HIS A 105 8.78 18.87 14.76
C HIS A 105 9.68 17.77 14.22
N SER A 106 9.21 16.97 13.27
CA SER A 106 10.07 16.05 12.54
C SER A 106 10.98 16.80 11.57
N VAL A 107 12.25 16.43 11.51
CA VAL A 107 13.18 16.99 10.53
C VAL A 107 12.85 16.54 9.12
N LEU A 108 12.29 15.32 8.96
CA LEU A 108 11.75 14.80 7.71
C LEU A 108 10.49 13.99 8.01
N ASN A 109 9.43 14.23 7.23
CA ASN A 109 8.19 13.47 7.24
C ASN A 109 8.20 12.50 6.05
N ILE A 110 8.39 11.21 6.29
CA ILE A 110 8.28 10.18 5.26
C ILE A 110 6.82 9.75 5.22
N VAL A 111 6.13 9.99 4.11
CA VAL A 111 4.71 9.71 3.93
C VAL A 111 4.50 8.74 2.78
N VAL A 112 3.34 8.11 2.70
CA VAL A 112 3.11 7.05 1.69
C VAL A 112 2.51 7.57 0.39
N SER A 113 1.98 8.81 0.35
CA SER A 113 1.32 9.38 -0.83
C SER A 113 1.34 10.91 -0.84
N GLU A 114 1.18 11.51 -2.01
CA GLU A 114 0.92 12.95 -2.16
C GLU A 114 -0.44 13.32 -1.54
N ALA A 115 -1.45 12.47 -1.72
CA ALA A 115 -2.75 12.65 -1.08
C ALA A 115 -2.66 12.70 0.46
N MET A 116 -1.68 12.03 1.07
CA MET A 116 -1.41 12.13 2.51
C MET A 116 -0.85 13.50 2.88
N ILE A 117 0.04 14.07 2.07
CA ILE A 117 0.55 15.43 2.26
C ILE A 117 -0.62 16.43 2.21
N GLU A 118 -1.44 16.36 1.16
CA GLU A 118 -2.60 17.23 0.99
C GLU A 118 -3.57 17.11 2.18
N HIS A 119 -3.87 15.89 2.62
CA HIS A 119 -4.70 15.66 3.79
C HIS A 119 -4.14 16.32 5.05
N TYR A 120 -2.85 16.19 5.32
CA TYR A 120 -2.21 16.79 6.48
C TYR A 120 -2.18 18.32 6.39
N GLU A 121 -1.86 18.89 5.24
CA GLU A 121 -1.84 20.33 5.03
C GLU A 121 -3.22 20.94 5.26
N GLN A 122 -4.27 20.32 4.70
CA GLN A 122 -5.66 20.78 4.86
C GLN A 122 -6.17 20.61 6.29
N SER A 123 -5.99 19.41 6.90
CA SER A 123 -6.52 19.08 8.21
C SER A 123 -5.83 19.88 9.35
N TYR A 124 -4.53 20.13 9.21
CA TYR A 124 -3.75 20.78 10.25
C TYR A 124 -3.40 22.24 9.97
N LYS A 125 -3.78 22.77 8.81
CA LYS A 125 -3.46 24.13 8.34
C LYS A 125 -1.95 24.41 8.48
N LEU A 126 -1.15 23.57 7.88
CA LEU A 126 0.31 23.66 7.85
C LEU A 126 0.80 23.42 6.42
N LYS A 127 2.07 23.70 6.16
CA LYS A 127 2.73 23.37 4.89
C LYS A 127 3.89 22.43 5.17
N LEU A 128 3.94 21.30 4.45
CA LEU A 128 4.96 20.26 4.63
C LEU A 128 6.07 20.40 3.57
N ASN A 129 7.01 21.32 3.81
CA ASN A 129 8.16 21.50 2.91
C ASN A 129 9.26 20.44 3.12
N ASN A 130 9.16 19.63 4.18
CA ASN A 130 10.08 18.60 4.60
C ASN A 130 9.44 17.21 4.52
N ALA A 131 8.67 16.93 3.47
CA ALA A 131 8.06 15.64 3.21
C ALA A 131 8.80 14.86 2.12
N TYR A 132 8.83 13.54 2.24
CA TYR A 132 9.29 12.60 1.25
C TYR A 132 8.24 11.51 1.03
N VAL A 133 7.79 11.35 -0.22
CA VAL A 133 6.80 10.31 -0.55
C VAL A 133 7.50 9.00 -0.86
N MET A 134 7.18 7.96 -0.07
CA MET A 134 7.63 6.59 -0.27
C MET A 134 6.39 5.68 -0.22
N PRO A 135 5.83 5.29 -1.38
CA PRO A 135 4.63 4.47 -1.44
C PRO A 135 4.87 3.07 -0.85
N CYS A 136 3.80 2.43 -0.41
CA CYS A 136 3.89 1.08 0.15
C CYS A 136 4.01 0.02 -0.94
N TYR A 137 5.14 -0.73 -0.93
CA TYR A 137 5.37 -1.91 -1.76
C TYR A 137 6.33 -2.86 -1.02
N ASN A 138 6.32 -4.13 -1.36
CA ASN A 138 7.15 -5.14 -0.70
C ASN A 138 7.56 -6.26 -1.67
N VAL A 139 7.74 -5.91 -2.92
CA VAL A 139 8.06 -6.82 -4.01
C VAL A 139 8.95 -6.10 -5.02
N GLU A 140 9.84 -6.84 -5.65
CA GLU A 140 10.58 -6.40 -6.83
C GLU A 140 9.81 -6.77 -8.12
N PHE A 141 10.08 -6.08 -9.22
CA PHE A 141 9.43 -6.33 -10.50
C PHE A 141 9.80 -7.70 -11.08
N GLN A 142 8.81 -8.48 -11.51
CA GLN A 142 8.98 -9.89 -11.87
C GLN A 142 8.81 -10.12 -13.40
N LYS A 143 9.75 -9.59 -14.16
CA LYS A 143 9.72 -9.64 -15.64
C LYS A 143 9.42 -11.03 -16.20
N ASP A 144 10.20 -12.04 -15.82
CA ASP A 144 10.07 -13.40 -16.38
C ASP A 144 8.72 -14.03 -16.06
N ARG A 145 8.15 -13.70 -14.89
CA ARG A 145 6.82 -14.16 -14.51
C ARG A 145 5.74 -13.55 -15.41
N ILE A 146 5.88 -12.27 -15.77
CA ILE A 146 4.92 -11.60 -16.66
C ILE A 146 4.98 -12.23 -18.07
N LEU A 147 6.18 -12.44 -18.60
CA LEU A 147 6.37 -13.03 -19.91
C LEU A 147 5.89 -14.49 -20.00
N SER A 148 5.85 -15.22 -18.88
CA SER A 148 5.37 -16.60 -18.81
C SER A 148 3.86 -16.75 -18.55
N LYS A 149 3.11 -15.65 -18.47
CA LYS A 149 1.66 -15.70 -18.21
C LYS A 149 0.90 -16.29 -19.40
N ASN A 150 -0.16 -17.02 -19.08
CA ASN A 150 -1.14 -17.40 -20.09
C ASN A 150 -1.95 -16.16 -20.51
N PRO A 151 -1.83 -15.68 -21.78
CA PRO A 151 -2.53 -14.49 -22.26
C PRO A 151 -4.06 -14.64 -22.28
N GLU A 152 -4.55 -15.89 -22.36
CA GLU A 152 -5.97 -16.23 -22.37
C GLU A 152 -6.54 -16.52 -20.97
N SER A 153 -5.76 -16.26 -19.91
CA SER A 153 -6.24 -16.50 -18.54
C SER A 153 -7.51 -15.73 -18.27
N ARG A 154 -8.49 -16.39 -17.66
CA ARG A 154 -9.78 -15.81 -17.22
C ARG A 154 -9.90 -15.82 -15.70
N ILE A 155 -8.78 -15.76 -15.02
CA ILE A 155 -8.68 -15.87 -13.56
C ILE A 155 -8.57 -14.50 -12.94
N PHE A 156 -9.44 -14.27 -11.97
CA PHE A 156 -9.42 -13.13 -11.06
C PHE A 156 -8.83 -13.56 -9.72
N VAL A 157 -8.17 -12.65 -9.01
CA VAL A 157 -7.65 -12.92 -7.68
C VAL A 157 -8.01 -11.81 -6.70
N TYR A 158 -8.33 -12.21 -5.50
CA TYR A 158 -8.29 -11.38 -4.31
C TYR A 158 -7.35 -12.03 -3.28
N ALA A 159 -6.47 -11.25 -2.67
CA ALA A 159 -5.60 -11.70 -1.59
C ALA A 159 -5.61 -10.69 -0.43
N GLY A 160 -6.06 -11.12 0.74
CA GLY A 160 -6.07 -10.26 1.93
C GLY A 160 -7.15 -10.60 2.95
N GLY A 161 -7.19 -9.83 4.04
CA GLY A 161 -8.22 -9.95 5.08
C GLY A 161 -9.58 -9.39 4.63
N LEU A 162 -10.63 -9.67 5.44
CA LEU A 162 -12.01 -9.28 5.17
C LEU A 162 -12.44 -8.04 5.97
N SER A 163 -11.52 -7.13 6.24
CA SER A 163 -11.82 -5.88 6.93
C SER A 163 -12.80 -5.03 6.12
N LYS A 164 -13.67 -4.28 6.80
CA LYS A 164 -14.74 -3.49 6.18
C LYS A 164 -14.27 -2.59 5.02
N TRP A 165 -13.10 -1.95 5.16
CA TRP A 165 -12.54 -1.08 4.12
C TRP A 165 -12.01 -1.81 2.88
N GLN A 166 -12.05 -3.15 2.85
CA GLN A 166 -11.65 -3.96 1.68
C GLN A 166 -12.78 -4.13 0.66
N CYS A 167 -14.00 -3.68 0.94
CA CYS A 167 -15.17 -3.72 0.06
C CYS A 167 -15.41 -5.11 -0.56
N ILE A 168 -15.36 -6.16 0.30
CA ILE A 168 -15.47 -7.55 -0.18
C ILE A 168 -16.82 -7.83 -0.79
N GLU A 169 -17.90 -7.35 -0.18
CA GLU A 169 -19.26 -7.51 -0.68
C GLU A 169 -19.40 -6.92 -2.10
N GLN A 170 -18.96 -5.68 -2.29
CA GLN A 170 -18.98 -5.00 -3.58
C GLN A 170 -18.10 -5.71 -4.62
N MET A 171 -16.95 -6.22 -4.19
CA MET A 171 -16.08 -7.02 -5.05
C MET A 171 -16.78 -8.30 -5.53
N LEU A 172 -17.45 -9.02 -4.64
CA LEU A 172 -18.16 -10.24 -4.98
C LEU A 172 -19.35 -9.97 -5.88
N GLN A 173 -20.11 -8.90 -5.63
CA GLN A 173 -21.18 -8.45 -6.50
C GLN A 173 -20.68 -8.08 -7.91
N LEU A 174 -19.53 -7.38 -8.01
CA LEU A 174 -18.90 -7.09 -9.29
C LEU A 174 -18.48 -8.39 -10.00
N TYR A 175 -17.80 -9.29 -9.26
CA TYR A 175 -17.38 -10.57 -9.85
C TYR A 175 -18.58 -11.40 -10.30
N LYS A 176 -19.68 -11.43 -9.56
CA LYS A 176 -20.90 -12.14 -9.95
C LYS A 176 -21.46 -11.62 -11.27
N ARG A 177 -21.51 -10.30 -11.46
CA ARG A 177 -21.94 -9.71 -12.75
C ARG A 177 -21.02 -10.11 -13.90
N ILE A 178 -19.70 -10.20 -13.67
CA ILE A 178 -18.73 -10.68 -14.67
C ILE A 178 -18.98 -12.16 -14.96
N GLU A 179 -19.07 -13.01 -13.92
CA GLU A 179 -19.31 -14.45 -14.04
C GLU A 179 -20.56 -14.76 -14.90
N ASP A 180 -21.64 -14.05 -14.64
CA ASP A 180 -22.91 -14.22 -15.37
C ASP A 180 -22.77 -13.84 -16.84
N ARG A 181 -22.14 -12.69 -17.14
CA ARG A 181 -21.96 -12.22 -18.52
C ARG A 181 -21.04 -13.10 -19.37
N VAL A 182 -20.09 -13.80 -18.73
CA VAL A 182 -19.20 -14.72 -19.42
C VAL A 182 -19.64 -16.18 -19.31
N ASN A 183 -20.87 -16.45 -18.89
CA ASN A 183 -21.45 -17.78 -18.73
C ASN A 183 -20.57 -18.72 -17.90
N GLY A 184 -20.07 -18.25 -16.75
CA GLY A 184 -19.24 -19.01 -15.82
C GLY A 184 -17.82 -19.33 -16.30
N ARG A 185 -17.36 -18.77 -17.41
CA ARG A 185 -16.01 -19.01 -17.96
C ARG A 185 -14.88 -18.25 -17.23
N ALA A 186 -15.19 -17.43 -16.20
CA ALA A 186 -14.23 -16.82 -15.33
C ALA A 186 -14.09 -17.62 -14.03
N LYS A 187 -12.94 -17.53 -13.34
CA LYS A 187 -12.69 -18.13 -12.04
C LYS A 187 -12.16 -17.09 -11.06
N LEU A 188 -12.66 -17.07 -9.82
CA LEU A 188 -12.13 -16.26 -8.73
C LEU A 188 -11.26 -17.10 -7.81
N LEU A 189 -10.03 -16.67 -7.59
CA LEU A 189 -9.17 -17.16 -6.51
C LEU A 189 -9.31 -16.20 -5.34
N PHE A 190 -9.86 -16.68 -4.25
CA PHE A 190 -10.13 -15.87 -3.06
C PHE A 190 -9.22 -16.31 -1.91
N PHE A 191 -8.07 -15.65 -1.78
CA PHE A 191 -7.07 -15.96 -0.75
C PHE A 191 -7.25 -15.10 0.49
N THR A 192 -7.60 -15.76 1.61
CA THR A 192 -7.82 -15.09 2.90
C THR A 192 -7.58 -16.05 4.07
N PRO A 193 -7.11 -15.57 5.24
CA PRO A 193 -7.08 -16.38 6.45
C PRO A 193 -8.47 -16.64 7.07
N GLU A 194 -9.50 -15.87 6.67
CA GLU A 194 -10.85 -15.90 7.23
C GLU A 194 -11.78 -16.82 6.40
N LEU A 195 -11.39 -18.11 6.28
CA LEU A 195 -11.97 -19.06 5.32
C LEU A 195 -13.50 -19.23 5.44
N GLU A 196 -14.02 -19.46 6.65
CA GLU A 196 -15.45 -19.73 6.85
C GLU A 196 -16.30 -18.53 6.44
N LYS A 197 -15.87 -17.32 6.85
CA LYS A 197 -16.54 -16.09 6.48
C LYS A 197 -16.51 -15.86 4.96
N ALA A 198 -15.36 -16.13 4.32
CA ALA A 198 -15.23 -15.99 2.87
C ALA A 198 -16.13 -16.97 2.12
N ARG A 199 -16.21 -18.24 2.55
CA ARG A 199 -17.11 -19.24 1.96
C ARG A 199 -18.57 -18.83 2.07
N GLN A 200 -18.98 -18.33 3.24
CA GLN A 200 -20.35 -17.84 3.43
C GLN A 200 -20.65 -16.68 2.48
N LEU A 201 -19.76 -15.70 2.37
CA LEU A 201 -19.91 -14.56 1.45
C LEU A 201 -20.03 -15.00 -0.04
N VAL A 202 -19.25 -16.01 -0.44
CA VAL A 202 -19.33 -16.58 -1.80
C VAL A 202 -20.69 -17.21 -2.06
N VAL A 203 -21.23 -17.97 -1.07
CA VAL A 203 -22.59 -18.56 -1.16
C VAL A 203 -23.68 -17.49 -1.20
N ASP A 204 -23.62 -16.49 -0.31
CA ASP A 204 -24.59 -15.41 -0.20
C ASP A 204 -24.68 -14.59 -1.51
N ASN A 205 -23.54 -14.41 -2.19
CA ASN A 205 -23.47 -13.73 -3.48
C ASN A 205 -23.71 -14.67 -4.69
N LYS A 206 -24.06 -15.95 -4.46
CA LYS A 206 -24.38 -16.94 -5.50
C LYS A 206 -23.28 -17.12 -6.55
N ILE A 207 -22.03 -16.99 -6.14
CA ILE A 207 -20.86 -17.20 -7.00
C ILE A 207 -20.64 -18.70 -7.16
N VAL A 208 -20.48 -19.16 -8.40
CA VAL A 208 -20.36 -20.59 -8.74
C VAL A 208 -18.89 -20.97 -8.89
N ASN A 209 -18.10 -20.16 -9.58
CA ASN A 209 -16.71 -20.51 -9.92
C ASN A 209 -15.70 -19.72 -9.07
N CYS A 210 -15.59 -20.11 -7.80
CA CYS A 210 -14.70 -19.51 -6.83
C CYS A 210 -13.94 -20.58 -6.04
N GLU A 211 -12.64 -20.36 -5.86
CA GLU A 211 -11.79 -21.15 -4.96
C GLU A 211 -11.37 -20.31 -3.77
N VAL A 212 -11.84 -20.69 -2.57
CA VAL A 212 -11.49 -20.02 -1.32
C VAL A 212 -10.41 -20.82 -0.60
N SER A 213 -9.25 -20.23 -0.38
CA SER A 213 -8.15 -20.88 0.34
C SER A 213 -7.32 -19.91 1.17
N CYS A 214 -6.58 -20.44 2.14
CA CYS A 214 -5.56 -19.73 2.88
C CYS A 214 -4.19 -20.11 2.31
N VAL A 215 -3.44 -19.12 1.85
CA VAL A 215 -2.13 -19.32 1.23
C VAL A 215 -1.08 -18.64 2.10
N HIS A 216 0.01 -19.34 2.40
CA HIS A 216 1.13 -18.73 3.12
C HIS A 216 1.76 -17.62 2.27
N TYR A 217 2.23 -16.56 2.93
CA TYR A 217 2.75 -15.37 2.24
C TYR A 217 3.86 -15.70 1.22
N SER A 218 4.77 -16.63 1.55
CA SER A 218 5.86 -17.05 0.66
C SER A 218 5.38 -17.75 -0.63
N GLU A 219 4.17 -18.32 -0.65
CA GLU A 219 3.59 -19.02 -1.79
C GLU A 219 2.62 -18.16 -2.59
N LEU A 220 2.18 -17.04 -1.99
CA LEU A 220 1.10 -16.21 -2.52
C LEU A 220 1.40 -15.71 -3.93
N ALA A 221 2.62 -15.25 -4.17
CA ALA A 221 3.03 -14.75 -5.48
C ALA A 221 2.99 -15.84 -6.56
N GLU A 222 3.34 -17.08 -6.20
CA GLU A 222 3.27 -18.23 -7.14
C GLU A 222 1.81 -18.63 -7.41
N LYS A 223 0.96 -18.63 -6.39
CA LYS A 223 -0.46 -18.93 -6.55
C LYS A 223 -1.21 -17.87 -7.36
N MET A 224 -0.81 -16.60 -7.23
CA MET A 224 -1.42 -15.50 -8.00
C MET A 224 -0.95 -15.43 -9.47
N LYS A 225 0.16 -16.06 -9.85
CA LYS A 225 0.77 -15.91 -11.20
C LYS A 225 -0.19 -16.18 -12.34
N GLN A 226 -1.13 -17.11 -12.17
CA GLN A 226 -2.12 -17.49 -13.16
C GLN A 226 -3.26 -16.46 -13.35
N ALA A 227 -3.42 -15.52 -12.42
CA ALA A 227 -4.48 -14.52 -12.48
C ALA A 227 -4.20 -13.45 -13.54
N LYS A 228 -5.22 -13.09 -14.32
CA LYS A 228 -5.20 -11.95 -15.25
C LYS A 228 -5.56 -10.65 -14.53
N PHE A 229 -6.53 -10.70 -13.61
CA PHE A 229 -7.02 -9.54 -12.87
C PHE A 229 -6.87 -9.72 -11.36
N GLY A 230 -6.65 -8.59 -10.65
CA GLY A 230 -6.58 -8.58 -9.19
C GLY A 230 -7.43 -7.47 -8.57
N PHE A 231 -8.29 -7.82 -7.63
CA PHE A 231 -9.20 -6.88 -6.99
C PHE A 231 -8.56 -6.13 -5.81
N ALA A 232 -8.72 -4.80 -5.81
CA ALA A 232 -8.32 -3.91 -4.72
C ALA A 232 -9.35 -2.78 -4.51
N LEU A 233 -10.62 -3.13 -4.40
CA LEU A 233 -11.71 -2.16 -4.21
C LEU A 233 -11.64 -1.52 -2.82
N ARG A 234 -12.02 -0.25 -2.76
CA ARG A 234 -12.02 0.59 -1.56
C ARG A 234 -13.20 1.54 -1.58
N GLU A 235 -13.81 1.76 -0.42
CA GLU A 235 -14.78 2.82 -0.21
C GLU A 235 -14.08 4.19 -0.13
N ASP A 236 -14.72 5.23 -0.65
CA ASP A 236 -14.13 6.58 -0.64
C ASP A 236 -14.15 7.19 0.77
N THR A 237 -13.05 7.00 1.48
CA THR A 237 -12.78 7.54 2.81
C THR A 237 -11.39 8.16 2.84
N VAL A 238 -11.14 9.06 3.80
CA VAL A 238 -9.80 9.63 3.98
C VAL A 238 -8.72 8.56 4.12
N VAL A 239 -8.99 7.49 4.89
CA VAL A 239 -8.05 6.37 5.09
C VAL A 239 -7.65 5.72 3.77
N ASN A 240 -8.61 5.53 2.88
CA ASN A 240 -8.37 4.91 1.58
C ASN A 240 -7.79 5.87 0.54
N ARG A 241 -8.14 7.16 0.60
CA ARG A 241 -7.58 8.19 -0.30
C ARG A 241 -6.08 8.37 -0.11
N VAL A 242 -5.62 8.36 1.14
CA VAL A 242 -4.19 8.54 1.46
C VAL A 242 -3.38 7.25 1.40
N ALA A 243 -4.04 6.10 1.32
CA ALA A 243 -3.38 4.80 1.35
C ALA A 243 -2.69 4.45 0.02
N THR A 244 -1.60 3.69 0.12
CA THR A 244 -0.95 3.00 -1.00
C THR A 244 -0.94 1.50 -0.73
N PRO A 245 -2.03 0.78 -1.08
CA PRO A 245 -2.16 -0.64 -0.75
C PRO A 245 -1.09 -1.49 -1.42
N THR A 246 -0.28 -2.23 -0.64
CA THR A 246 0.79 -3.12 -1.15
C THR A 246 0.32 -4.13 -2.19
N LYS A 247 -0.96 -4.56 -2.13
CA LYS A 247 -1.51 -5.50 -3.11
C LYS A 247 -1.51 -4.94 -4.54
N LEU A 248 -1.67 -3.62 -4.72
CA LEU A 248 -1.59 -2.98 -6.04
C LEU A 248 -0.17 -3.07 -6.60
N ALA A 249 0.86 -2.80 -5.79
CA ALA A 249 2.25 -2.99 -6.17
C ALA A 249 2.53 -4.45 -6.54
N ASN A 250 2.02 -5.41 -5.74
CA ASN A 250 2.16 -6.84 -6.02
C ASN A 250 1.50 -7.26 -7.34
N TYR A 251 0.32 -6.71 -7.65
CA TYR A 251 -0.36 -6.98 -8.92
C TYR A 251 0.47 -6.45 -10.09
N VAL A 252 0.86 -5.19 -10.06
CA VAL A 252 1.68 -4.58 -11.11
C VAL A 252 3.01 -5.33 -11.29
N ALA A 253 3.70 -5.64 -10.18
CA ALA A 253 4.97 -6.38 -10.24
C ALA A 253 4.87 -7.76 -10.88
N SER A 254 3.68 -8.39 -10.81
CA SER A 254 3.41 -9.74 -11.31
C SER A 254 2.61 -9.74 -12.63
N GLY A 255 2.38 -8.59 -13.26
CA GLY A 255 1.58 -8.49 -14.48
C GLY A 255 0.10 -8.87 -14.30
N ILE A 256 -0.44 -8.63 -13.12
CA ILE A 256 -1.86 -8.79 -12.83
C ILE A 256 -2.53 -7.44 -13.01
N ILE A 257 -3.52 -7.35 -13.88
CA ILE A 257 -4.25 -6.12 -14.17
C ILE A 257 -5.08 -5.72 -12.93
N PRO A 258 -4.80 -4.59 -12.27
CA PRO A 258 -5.55 -4.20 -11.10
C PRO A 258 -6.95 -3.70 -11.46
N VAL A 259 -7.97 -4.20 -10.76
CA VAL A 259 -9.33 -3.65 -10.70
C VAL A 259 -9.47 -3.00 -9.32
N TYR A 260 -9.46 -1.68 -9.28
CA TYR A 260 -9.31 -0.92 -8.05
C TYR A 260 -10.20 0.33 -8.03
N SER A 261 -10.34 0.97 -6.88
CA SER A 261 -11.15 2.19 -6.75
C SER A 261 -10.33 3.45 -7.01
N GLU A 262 -10.89 4.41 -7.76
CA GLU A 262 -10.27 5.71 -8.04
C GLU A 262 -9.90 6.48 -6.77
N CYS A 263 -10.59 6.21 -5.66
CA CYS A 263 -10.28 6.83 -4.37
C CYS A 263 -8.90 6.44 -3.82
N VAL A 264 -8.25 5.39 -4.31
CA VAL A 264 -6.81 5.15 -4.08
C VAL A 264 -6.03 6.14 -4.93
N HIS A 265 -6.03 7.38 -4.47
CA HIS A 265 -5.81 8.57 -5.29
C HIS A 265 -4.48 8.57 -6.02
N ASP A 266 -3.38 8.37 -5.31
CA ASP A 266 -2.05 8.40 -5.93
C ASP A 266 -1.91 7.29 -6.97
N PHE A 267 -2.38 6.08 -6.68
CA PHE A 267 -2.34 5.00 -7.66
C PHE A 267 -3.16 5.35 -8.92
N TYR A 268 -4.35 5.92 -8.75
CA TYR A 268 -5.19 6.35 -9.85
C TYR A 268 -4.51 7.40 -10.73
N ILE A 269 -4.02 8.50 -10.14
CA ILE A 269 -3.35 9.57 -10.88
C ILE A 269 -2.14 9.05 -11.67
N GLN A 270 -1.42 8.11 -11.07
CA GLN A 270 -0.17 7.60 -11.62
C GLN A 270 -0.37 6.52 -12.69
N SER A 271 -1.44 5.71 -12.56
CA SER A 271 -1.72 4.59 -13.48
C SER A 271 -2.74 4.89 -14.57
N ARG A 272 -3.49 5.99 -14.50
CA ARG A 272 -4.64 6.28 -15.40
C ARG A 272 -4.34 6.23 -16.90
N ASN A 273 -3.08 6.41 -17.29
CA ASN A 273 -2.65 6.32 -18.69
C ASN A 273 -2.12 4.93 -19.06
N ASN A 274 -2.07 3.99 -18.12
CA ASN A 274 -1.70 2.60 -18.40
C ASN A 274 -2.93 1.85 -18.91
N PRO A 275 -2.89 1.21 -20.10
CA PRO A 275 -4.02 0.44 -20.62
C PRO A 275 -4.35 -0.82 -19.79
N TYR A 276 -3.40 -1.28 -18.97
CA TYR A 276 -3.52 -2.50 -18.17
C TYR A 276 -3.91 -2.18 -16.72
N GLN A 277 -5.02 -1.45 -16.55
CA GLN A 277 -5.62 -1.16 -15.26
C GLN A 277 -7.12 -0.85 -15.44
N ILE A 278 -7.94 -1.07 -14.42
CA ILE A 278 -9.35 -0.72 -14.41
C ILE A 278 -9.67 0.00 -13.10
N ALA A 279 -10.02 1.27 -13.22
CA ALA A 279 -10.44 2.10 -12.11
C ALA A 279 -11.98 2.08 -11.99
N ILE A 280 -12.48 1.81 -10.79
CA ILE A 280 -13.89 1.85 -10.43
C ILE A 280 -14.16 3.17 -9.72
N HIS A 281 -15.08 3.95 -10.27
CA HIS A 281 -15.39 5.28 -9.77
C HIS A 281 -16.10 5.23 -8.39
N ASP A 282 -17.19 4.47 -8.30
CA ASP A 282 -17.95 4.29 -7.07
C ASP A 282 -18.24 2.81 -6.83
N VAL A 283 -17.63 2.25 -5.77
CA VAL A 283 -17.81 0.83 -5.42
C VAL A 283 -19.24 0.47 -5.01
N ASN A 284 -20.06 1.44 -4.59
CA ASN A 284 -21.44 1.22 -4.21
C ASN A 284 -22.40 1.36 -5.40
N ASN A 285 -21.90 1.84 -6.55
CA ASN A 285 -22.69 2.03 -7.77
C ASN A 285 -21.88 1.70 -9.03
N ILE A 286 -21.35 0.48 -9.10
CA ILE A 286 -20.55 0.01 -10.24
C ILE A 286 -21.43 -0.08 -11.50
N THR A 287 -21.06 0.66 -12.53
CA THR A 287 -21.81 0.79 -13.77
C THR A 287 -21.63 -0.41 -14.71
N ASP A 288 -22.55 -0.61 -15.65
CA ASP A 288 -22.38 -1.60 -16.71
C ASP A 288 -21.17 -1.31 -17.61
N ARG A 289 -20.87 -0.04 -17.83
CA ARG A 289 -19.68 0.39 -18.60
C ARG A 289 -18.38 -0.12 -17.97
N GLU A 290 -18.24 -0.05 -16.64
CA GLU A 290 -17.06 -0.56 -15.93
C GLU A 290 -16.94 -2.08 -16.06
N VAL A 291 -18.09 -2.80 -15.97
CA VAL A 291 -18.12 -4.25 -16.21
C VAL A 291 -17.75 -4.58 -17.66
N ASP A 292 -18.24 -3.82 -18.64
CA ASP A 292 -17.91 -4.00 -20.06
C ASP A 292 -16.42 -3.78 -20.33
N CYS A 293 -15.79 -2.80 -19.65
CA CYS A 293 -14.34 -2.60 -19.74
C CYS A 293 -13.55 -3.82 -19.23
N ILE A 294 -13.99 -4.43 -18.12
CA ILE A 294 -13.37 -5.65 -17.58
C ILE A 294 -13.51 -6.80 -18.58
N ILE A 295 -14.73 -7.00 -19.10
CA ILE A 295 -15.00 -8.10 -20.04
C ILE A 295 -14.23 -7.92 -21.34
N LYS A 296 -14.16 -6.71 -21.86
CA LYS A 296 -13.35 -6.41 -23.06
C LYS A 296 -11.89 -6.86 -22.86
N LEU A 297 -11.24 -6.42 -21.78
CA LEU A 297 -9.87 -6.83 -21.47
C LEU A 297 -9.75 -8.32 -21.13
N LEU A 298 -10.82 -8.94 -20.58
CA LEU A 298 -10.84 -10.37 -20.30
C LEU A 298 -10.82 -11.21 -21.59
N ASP A 299 -11.53 -10.76 -22.62
CA ASP A 299 -11.61 -11.44 -23.93
C ASP A 299 -10.44 -11.09 -24.87
N GLU A 300 -9.67 -10.07 -24.54
CA GLU A 300 -8.49 -9.65 -25.30
C GLU A 300 -7.30 -10.56 -25.00
N THR A 301 -6.64 -11.06 -26.06
CA THR A 301 -5.35 -11.74 -25.94
C THR A 301 -4.26 -10.68 -25.77
N ILE A 302 -3.74 -10.56 -24.56
CA ILE A 302 -2.74 -9.53 -24.24
C ILE A 302 -1.34 -10.11 -24.47
N ASP A 303 -0.58 -9.45 -25.35
CA ASP A 303 0.82 -9.78 -25.57
C ASP A 303 1.67 -9.54 -24.30
N GLY A 304 2.49 -10.56 -23.96
CA GLY A 304 3.28 -10.54 -22.72
C GLY A 304 4.33 -9.43 -22.68
N GLU A 305 4.92 -9.05 -23.82
CA GLU A 305 5.91 -7.98 -23.89
C GLU A 305 5.24 -6.61 -23.69
N SER A 306 4.09 -6.38 -24.30
CA SER A 306 3.29 -5.17 -24.13
C SER A 306 2.81 -5.01 -22.69
N LEU A 307 2.32 -6.10 -22.08
CA LEU A 307 1.93 -6.10 -20.67
C LEU A 307 3.12 -5.79 -19.76
N GLN A 308 4.25 -6.46 -19.98
CA GLN A 308 5.48 -6.26 -19.21
C GLN A 308 5.96 -4.81 -19.30
N SER A 309 6.01 -4.25 -20.51
CA SER A 309 6.46 -2.86 -20.75
C SER A 309 5.54 -1.84 -20.04
N GLY A 310 4.22 -1.99 -20.15
CA GLY A 310 3.24 -1.13 -19.50
C GLY A 310 3.33 -1.20 -17.97
N MET A 311 3.45 -2.40 -17.40
CA MET A 311 3.59 -2.60 -15.96
C MET A 311 4.95 -2.09 -15.44
N HIS A 312 6.04 -2.32 -16.18
CA HIS A 312 7.39 -1.89 -15.79
C HIS A 312 7.50 -0.36 -15.73
N THR A 313 7.00 0.34 -16.75
CA THR A 313 7.04 1.80 -16.80
C THR A 313 6.39 2.42 -15.57
N TYR A 314 5.26 1.89 -15.13
CA TYR A 314 4.59 2.32 -13.92
C TYR A 314 5.38 1.91 -12.66
N PHE A 315 5.78 0.63 -12.57
CA PHE A 315 6.46 0.09 -11.39
C PHE A 315 7.79 0.81 -11.13
N ASP A 316 8.61 0.97 -12.16
CA ASP A 316 9.93 1.62 -12.03
C ASP A 316 9.82 3.07 -11.57
N LYS A 317 8.78 3.77 -11.98
CA LYS A 317 8.55 5.15 -11.58
C LYS A 317 8.21 5.32 -10.10
N TYR A 318 7.45 4.35 -9.51
CA TYR A 318 6.88 4.50 -8.15
C TYR A 318 7.45 3.57 -7.10
N TYR A 319 7.95 2.40 -7.52
CA TYR A 319 8.35 1.32 -6.61
C TYR A 319 9.82 0.94 -6.81
N ASN A 320 10.63 1.85 -7.35
CA ASN A 320 12.05 1.62 -7.59
C ASN A 320 12.84 1.74 -6.28
N THR A 321 13.21 0.60 -5.71
CA THR A 321 13.95 0.50 -4.45
C THR A 321 15.26 1.29 -4.47
N LYS A 322 16.05 1.19 -5.53
CA LYS A 322 17.33 1.91 -5.65
C LYS A 322 17.14 3.41 -5.70
N TRP A 323 16.11 3.85 -6.42
CA TRP A 323 15.73 5.26 -6.50
C TRP A 323 15.31 5.80 -5.13
N HIS A 324 14.46 5.05 -4.38
CA HIS A 324 14.03 5.45 -3.04
C HIS A 324 15.18 5.51 -2.05
N ILE A 325 16.10 4.52 -2.04
CA ILE A 325 17.27 4.54 -1.17
C ILE A 325 18.10 5.80 -1.41
N LYS A 326 18.46 6.08 -2.67
CA LYS A 326 19.28 7.24 -3.04
C LYS A 326 18.60 8.56 -2.66
N ASN A 327 17.34 8.75 -3.07
CA ASN A 327 16.66 10.04 -2.86
C ASN A 327 16.32 10.27 -1.38
N LEU A 328 15.93 9.23 -0.64
CA LEU A 328 15.72 9.33 0.79
C LEU A 328 17.01 9.68 1.54
N ALA A 329 18.16 9.07 1.15
CA ALA A 329 19.46 9.42 1.70
C ALA A 329 19.83 10.89 1.46
N GLU A 330 19.57 11.41 0.25
CA GLU A 330 19.79 12.83 -0.09
C GLU A 330 18.87 13.75 0.72
N MET A 331 17.59 13.40 0.88
CA MET A 331 16.65 14.19 1.67
C MET A 331 17.02 14.22 3.15
N LEU A 332 17.39 13.08 3.73
CA LEU A 332 17.87 13.00 5.10
C LEU A 332 19.15 13.85 5.30
N GLY A 333 20.06 13.83 4.33
CA GLY A 333 21.31 14.63 4.39
C GLY A 333 21.11 16.14 4.31
N LYS A 334 20.03 16.64 3.71
CA LYS A 334 19.71 18.07 3.59
C LYS A 334 19.09 18.67 4.85
N GLN A 335 18.53 17.85 5.73
CA GLN A 335 17.73 18.29 6.89
C GLN A 335 18.55 18.43 8.19
N ILE A 336 19.85 18.18 8.12
CA ILE A 336 20.75 18.14 9.27
C ILE A 336 22.00 18.99 9.00
#